data_fa819a6bde91cddd3112bf8e2201f145
#
_entry.id   fa819a6bde91cddd3112bf8e2201f145
#
_cell.length_a   1.000
_cell.length_b   1.000
_cell.length_c   1.000
_cell.angle_alpha   90.00
_cell.angle_beta   90.00
_cell.angle_gamma   90.00
#
_symmetry.space_group_name_H-M   'P 1'
#
loop_
_entity.id
_entity.type
_entity.pdbx_description
1 polymer ?
#
loop_
_entity_poly.entity_id
_entity_poly.type
_entity_poly.pdbx_seq_one_letter_code
_entity_poly.pdbx_strand_id
1 'polypeptide(L)'
;MVGREDVQSFLEQFHAKMKVFGIIYRDDRGKNRKALEELEIVPSYRKIVIESLVIDDYVEGPVIDTLNKFGEMWVFGKDVKEREVYIKIMISELIPQTICISFHLAEHPLRYPFK
;
A
#
# COMPACT_ATOMS: atom_id res chain seq x y z
N MET A 1 19.48 4.63 -5.88
CA MET A 1 18.74 5.12 -4.70
C MET A 1 17.41 5.72 -5.12
N VAL A 2 16.36 5.39 -4.39
CA VAL A 2 15.01 5.88 -4.71
C VAL A 2 14.88 7.36 -4.33
N GLY A 3 14.42 8.16 -5.26
CA GLY A 3 14.15 9.58 -5.02
C GLY A 3 12.65 9.85 -5.07
N ARG A 4 12.28 11.11 -4.77
CA ARG A 4 10.88 11.53 -4.81
C ARG A 4 10.22 11.28 -6.15
N GLU A 5 10.97 11.46 -7.24
CA GLU A 5 10.47 11.27 -8.60
C GLU A 5 10.07 9.82 -8.84
N ASP A 6 10.82 8.87 -8.29
CA ASP A 6 10.51 7.44 -8.42
C ASP A 6 9.21 7.10 -7.70
N VAL A 7 9.02 7.66 -6.50
CA VAL A 7 7.80 7.46 -5.72
C VAL A 7 6.60 8.07 -6.44
N GLN A 8 6.77 9.29 -6.95
CA GLN A 8 5.71 9.98 -7.69
C GLN A 8 5.29 9.17 -8.91
N SER A 9 6.27 8.69 -9.67
CA SER A 9 6.02 7.89 -10.88
C SER A 9 5.25 6.61 -10.53
N PHE A 10 5.65 5.93 -9.48
CA PHE A 10 4.96 4.71 -9.04
C PHE A 10 3.51 5.02 -8.64
N LEU A 11 3.30 6.04 -7.82
CA LEU A 11 1.97 6.40 -7.34
C LEU A 11 1.04 6.80 -8.48
N GLU A 12 1.55 7.57 -9.45
CA GLU A 12 0.75 7.96 -10.62
C GLU A 12 0.29 6.74 -11.40
N GLN A 13 1.20 5.80 -11.66
CA GLN A 13 0.87 4.56 -12.36
C GLN A 13 -0.09 3.71 -11.55
N PHE A 14 0.15 3.59 -10.25
CA PHE A 14 -0.69 2.79 -9.37
C PHE A 14 -2.11 3.35 -9.31
N HIS A 15 -2.24 4.64 -9.05
CA HIS A 15 -3.55 5.28 -8.92
C HIS A 15 -4.33 5.24 -10.24
N ALA A 16 -3.65 5.47 -11.37
CA ALA A 16 -4.31 5.40 -12.67
C ALA A 16 -4.83 3.98 -12.96
N LYS A 17 -4.00 2.99 -12.69
CA LYS A 17 -4.36 1.59 -12.90
C LYS A 17 -5.50 1.14 -11.97
N MET A 18 -5.44 1.56 -10.71
CA MET A 18 -6.48 1.27 -9.73
C MET A 18 -7.82 1.88 -10.14
N LYS A 19 -7.81 3.09 -10.67
CA LYS A 19 -9.02 3.78 -11.11
C LYS A 19 -9.70 3.03 -12.24
N VAL A 20 -8.94 2.47 -13.17
CA VAL A 20 -9.47 1.79 -14.36
C VAL A 20 -9.84 0.34 -14.06
N PHE A 21 -8.98 -0.39 -13.37
CA PHE A 21 -9.10 -1.84 -13.19
C PHE A 21 -9.44 -2.28 -11.77
N GLY A 22 -9.39 -1.39 -10.80
CA GLY A 22 -9.67 -1.72 -9.42
C GLY A 22 -8.47 -2.26 -8.66
N ILE A 23 -8.73 -2.73 -7.45
CA ILE A 23 -7.70 -3.20 -6.53
C ILE A 23 -8.13 -4.52 -5.89
N ILE A 24 -7.17 -5.42 -5.75
CA ILE A 24 -7.37 -6.71 -5.07
C ILE A 24 -6.63 -6.66 -3.74
N TYR A 25 -7.26 -7.15 -2.68
CA TYR A 25 -6.66 -7.20 -1.34
C TYR A 25 -6.29 -8.64 -0.99
N ARG A 26 -5.06 -8.82 -0.50
CA ARG A 26 -4.60 -10.13 -0.04
C ARG A 26 -5.04 -10.35 1.40
N ASP A 27 -6.30 -10.66 1.58
CA ASP A 27 -6.93 -10.82 2.90
C ASP A 27 -6.89 -12.25 3.43
N ASP A 28 -6.17 -13.12 2.76
CA ASP A 28 -5.91 -14.48 3.20
C ASP A 28 -5.02 -14.53 4.47
N ARG A 29 -4.41 -13.40 4.83
CA ARG A 29 -3.60 -13.27 6.04
C ARG A 29 -4.40 -12.56 7.14
N GLY A 30 -4.36 -13.12 8.35
CA GLY A 30 -5.15 -12.61 9.47
C GLY A 30 -4.87 -11.17 9.86
N LYS A 31 -3.67 -10.65 9.62
CA LYS A 31 -3.28 -9.27 9.98
C LYS A 31 -4.16 -8.21 9.30
N ASN A 32 -4.46 -8.39 8.03
CA ASN A 32 -5.27 -7.42 7.29
C ASN A 32 -6.71 -7.39 7.82
N ARG A 33 -7.27 -8.55 8.07
CA ARG A 33 -8.62 -8.66 8.60
C ARG A 33 -8.71 -8.11 10.01
N LYS A 34 -7.72 -8.43 10.84
CA LYS A 34 -7.65 -7.95 12.22
C LYS A 34 -7.60 -6.43 12.27
N ALA A 35 -6.87 -5.80 11.35
CA ALA A 35 -6.76 -4.35 11.29
C ALA A 35 -8.10 -3.68 11.01
N LEU A 36 -8.94 -4.27 10.17
CA LEU A 36 -10.26 -3.72 9.89
C LEU A 36 -11.11 -3.66 11.15
N GLU A 37 -11.02 -4.69 11.97
CA GLU A 37 -11.72 -4.74 13.25
C GLU A 37 -11.17 -3.73 14.25
N GLU A 38 -9.84 -3.68 14.37
CA GLU A 38 -9.17 -2.76 15.31
C GLU A 38 -9.41 -1.29 14.97
N LEU A 39 -9.43 -0.98 13.66
CA LEU A 39 -9.67 0.39 13.20
C LEU A 39 -11.16 0.72 13.09
N GLU A 40 -12.02 -0.28 13.22
CA GLU A 40 -13.46 -0.13 13.04
C GLU A 40 -13.81 0.51 11.70
N ILE A 41 -13.20 0.00 10.64
CA ILE A 41 -13.46 0.46 9.27
C ILE A 41 -14.00 -0.69 8.43
N VAL A 42 -14.83 -0.33 7.44
CA VAL A 42 -15.29 -1.31 6.46
C VAL A 42 -14.18 -1.58 5.44
N PRO A 43 -14.14 -2.78 4.84
CA PRO A 43 -13.08 -3.13 3.87
C PRO A 43 -12.90 -2.11 2.74
N SER A 44 -13.99 -1.55 2.23
CA SER A 44 -13.93 -0.58 1.12
C SER A 44 -13.28 0.75 1.50
N TYR A 45 -13.21 1.08 2.79
CA TYR A 45 -12.55 2.30 3.23
C TYR A 45 -11.06 2.31 2.90
N ARG A 46 -10.45 1.14 2.79
CA ARG A 46 -9.04 1.00 2.44
C ARG A 46 -8.72 1.67 1.10
N LYS A 47 -9.64 1.60 0.14
CA LYS A 47 -9.46 2.22 -1.17
C LYS A 47 -9.30 3.73 -1.04
N ILE A 48 -10.10 4.35 -0.18
CA ILE A 48 -10.04 5.80 0.07
C ILE A 48 -8.67 6.18 0.64
N VAL A 49 -8.18 5.40 1.60
CA VAL A 49 -6.86 5.63 2.19
C VAL A 49 -5.77 5.50 1.14
N ILE A 50 -5.79 4.43 0.34
CA ILE A 50 -4.78 4.17 -0.68
C ILE A 50 -4.80 5.25 -1.77
N GLU A 51 -5.98 5.74 -2.16
CA GLU A 51 -6.10 6.83 -3.11
C GLU A 51 -5.46 8.13 -2.58
N SER A 52 -5.41 8.31 -1.26
CA SER A 52 -4.86 9.50 -0.64
C SER A 52 -3.33 9.47 -0.49
N LEU A 53 -2.68 8.36 -0.81
CA LEU A 53 -1.23 8.24 -0.65
C LEU A 53 -0.48 9.23 -1.53
N VAL A 54 0.50 9.91 -0.94
CA VAL A 54 1.37 10.87 -1.62
C VAL A 54 2.83 10.56 -1.28
N ILE A 55 3.76 11.30 -1.87
CA ILE A 55 5.19 11.08 -1.69
C ILE A 55 5.58 11.08 -0.21
N ASP A 56 4.99 11.96 0.58
CA ASP A 56 5.26 12.08 2.01
C ASP A 56 5.01 10.80 2.78
N ASP A 57 4.11 9.96 2.27
CA ASP A 57 3.70 8.71 2.93
C ASP A 57 4.65 7.54 2.62
N TYR A 58 5.62 7.74 1.73
CA TYR A 58 6.56 6.68 1.34
C TYR A 58 7.43 6.24 2.52
N VAL A 59 7.57 4.93 2.66
CA VAL A 59 8.41 4.31 3.70
C VAL A 59 9.61 3.59 3.07
N GLU A 60 9.36 2.64 2.18
CA GLU A 60 10.43 1.90 1.53
C GLU A 60 9.96 1.27 0.23
N GLY A 61 10.90 0.85 -0.57
CA GLY A 61 10.65 0.17 -1.83
C GLY A 61 11.47 0.78 -2.96
N PRO A 62 11.53 0.10 -4.10
CA PRO A 62 10.86 -1.16 -4.37
C PRO A 62 11.49 -2.34 -3.64
N VAL A 63 10.63 -3.25 -3.15
CA VAL A 63 11.03 -4.49 -2.52
C VAL A 63 10.62 -5.63 -3.45
N ILE A 64 11.56 -6.51 -3.76
CA ILE A 64 11.26 -7.61 -4.68
C ILE A 64 10.47 -8.70 -3.94
N ASP A 65 9.40 -9.17 -4.58
CA ASP A 65 8.65 -10.32 -4.09
C ASP A 65 9.44 -11.59 -4.39
N THR A 66 10.23 -12.04 -3.40
CA THR A 66 11.10 -13.20 -3.55
C THR A 66 10.34 -14.53 -3.62
N LEU A 67 9.12 -14.56 -3.12
CA LEU A 67 8.31 -15.78 -3.12
C LEU A 67 7.60 -16.00 -4.44
N ASN A 68 6.96 -14.98 -4.96
CA ASN A 68 6.11 -15.09 -6.15
C ASN A 68 6.72 -14.46 -7.39
N LYS A 69 7.66 -13.54 -7.24
CA LYS A 69 8.37 -12.84 -8.33
C LYS A 69 7.43 -12.12 -9.29
N PHE A 70 6.30 -11.61 -8.78
CA PHE A 70 5.27 -10.97 -9.61
C PHE A 70 5.48 -9.47 -9.82
N GLY A 71 6.50 -8.90 -9.19
CA GLY A 71 6.78 -7.49 -9.33
C GLY A 71 7.39 -6.89 -8.08
N GLU A 72 7.44 -5.57 -8.07
CA GLU A 72 8.03 -4.79 -6.99
C GLU A 72 6.96 -4.29 -6.04
N MET A 73 7.20 -4.47 -4.75
CA MET A 73 6.30 -4.01 -3.70
C MET A 73 6.81 -2.69 -3.15
N TRP A 74 5.89 -1.79 -2.86
CA TRP A 74 6.20 -0.49 -2.28
C TRP A 74 5.44 -0.32 -0.98
N VAL A 75 6.12 0.21 0.04
CA VAL A 75 5.54 0.37 1.38
C VAL A 75 5.29 1.83 1.67
N PHE A 76 4.10 2.10 2.15
CA PHE A 76 3.66 3.43 2.58
C PHE A 76 3.06 3.34 3.98
N GLY A 77 2.98 4.45 4.65
CA GLY A 77 2.30 4.57 5.93
C GLY A 77 1.31 5.72 5.89
N LYS A 78 0.25 5.60 6.65
CA LYS A 78 -0.78 6.63 6.73
C LYS A 78 -1.49 6.53 8.07
N ASP A 79 -1.80 7.65 8.67
CA ASP A 79 -2.61 7.66 9.88
C ASP A 79 -4.08 7.47 9.50
N VAL A 80 -4.71 6.51 10.12
CA VAL A 80 -6.14 6.24 9.98
C VAL A 80 -6.73 6.22 11.37
N LYS A 81 -7.64 7.15 11.65
CA LYS A 81 -8.23 7.30 12.99
C LYS A 81 -7.15 7.41 14.09
N GLU A 82 -6.12 8.20 13.80
CA GLU A 82 -5.00 8.47 14.72
C GLU A 82 -4.11 7.27 15.01
N ARG A 83 -4.21 6.21 14.21
CA ARG A 83 -3.37 5.01 14.31
C ARG A 83 -2.54 4.87 13.04
N GLU A 84 -1.25 4.60 13.19
CA GLU A 84 -0.36 4.42 12.04
C GLU A 84 -0.61 3.07 11.37
N VAL A 85 -0.87 3.10 10.06
CA VAL A 85 -1.16 1.91 9.26
C VAL A 85 -0.03 1.63 8.28
N TYR A 86 0.40 0.39 8.22
CA TYR A 86 1.40 -0.12 7.29
C TYR A 86 0.68 -0.60 6.04
N ILE A 87 1.06 -0.04 4.88
CA ILE A 87 0.40 -0.32 3.60
C ILE A 87 1.46 -0.79 2.61
N LYS A 88 1.32 -2.00 2.11
CA LYS A 88 2.20 -2.54 1.07
C LYS A 88 1.39 -2.80 -0.17
N ILE A 89 1.79 -2.16 -1.27
CA ILE A 89 1.07 -2.22 -2.54
C ILE A 89 2.02 -2.56 -3.69
N MET A 90 1.46 -3.07 -4.77
CA MET A 90 2.25 -3.41 -5.95
C MET A 90 1.43 -3.35 -7.23
N ILE A 91 2.14 -3.17 -8.34
CA ILE A 91 1.59 -3.31 -9.69
C ILE A 91 2.12 -4.64 -10.22
N SER A 92 1.22 -5.53 -10.63
CA SER A 92 1.59 -6.80 -11.24
C SER A 92 1.51 -6.71 -12.76
N GLU A 93 2.43 -7.36 -13.44
CA GLU A 93 2.37 -7.46 -14.90
C GLU A 93 1.46 -8.60 -15.34
N LEU A 94 1.03 -9.44 -14.39
CA LEU A 94 0.24 -10.64 -14.69
C LEU A 94 -1.26 -10.41 -14.70
N ILE A 95 -1.73 -9.39 -13.99
CA ILE A 95 -3.15 -9.07 -13.90
C ILE A 95 -3.35 -7.57 -14.07
N PRO A 96 -4.53 -7.14 -14.58
CA PRO A 96 -4.79 -5.72 -14.79
C PRO A 96 -5.03 -4.94 -13.51
N GLN A 97 -5.55 -5.56 -12.46
CA GLN A 97 -5.83 -4.88 -11.19
C GLN A 97 -4.54 -4.57 -10.42
N THR A 98 -4.59 -3.54 -9.60
CA THR A 98 -3.55 -3.27 -8.62
C THR A 98 -3.75 -4.21 -7.41
N ILE A 99 -2.70 -4.36 -6.61
CA ILE A 99 -2.74 -5.29 -5.48
C ILE A 99 -2.34 -4.57 -4.20
N CYS A 100 -3.14 -4.75 -3.15
CA CYS A 100 -2.78 -4.37 -1.79
C CYS A 100 -2.43 -5.65 -1.03
N ILE A 101 -1.15 -5.79 -0.70
CA ILE A 101 -0.66 -6.97 0.00
C ILE A 101 -0.89 -6.85 1.50
N SER A 102 -0.60 -5.67 2.05
CA SER A 102 -0.72 -5.43 3.49
C SER A 102 -1.47 -4.14 3.75
N PHE A 103 -2.38 -4.20 4.70
CA PHE A 103 -3.07 -3.03 5.24
C PHE A 103 -3.38 -3.36 6.70
N HIS A 104 -2.43 -3.05 7.58
CA HIS A 104 -2.58 -3.38 8.99
C HIS A 104 -1.85 -2.34 9.85
N LEU A 105 -2.12 -2.37 11.15
CA LEU A 105 -1.45 -1.45 12.06
C LEU A 105 0.05 -1.67 12.02
N ALA A 106 0.81 -0.57 12.02
CA ALA A 106 2.26 -0.64 12.04
C ALA A 106 2.72 -1.33 13.34
N GLU A 107 3.61 -2.30 13.22
CA GLU A 107 4.16 -3.02 14.37
C GLU A 107 5.26 -2.22 15.06
N HIS A 108 5.85 -1.29 14.32
CA HIS A 108 6.90 -0.38 14.79
C HIS A 108 6.64 0.98 14.17
N PRO A 109 7.10 2.08 14.81
CA PRO A 109 6.98 3.40 14.19
C PRO A 109 7.65 3.40 12.81
N LEU A 110 6.93 3.90 11.80
CA LEU A 110 7.45 3.95 10.44
C LEU A 110 8.29 5.20 10.24
N ARG A 111 9.26 5.11 9.32
CA ARG A 111 10.08 6.25 8.93
C ARG A 111 9.68 6.71 7.56
N TYR A 112 9.56 8.02 7.40
CA TYR A 112 9.11 8.64 6.15
C TYR A 112 10.24 9.51 5.58
N PRO A 113 11.09 8.95 4.71
CA PRO A 113 12.28 9.67 4.24
C PRO A 113 11.98 10.95 3.46
N PHE A 114 10.77 11.11 2.93
CA PHE A 114 10.41 12.27 2.13
C PHE A 114 9.38 13.19 2.80
N LYS A 115 9.11 12.95 4.04
CA LYS A 115 8.17 13.79 4.76
C LYS A 115 8.85 15.03 5.34
#